data_d5443232cf9203d2fa1400385fdbb780
#
_entry.id   d5443232cf9203d2fa1400385fdbb780
#
_cell.length_a   1.000
_cell.length_b   1.000
_cell.length_c   1.000
_cell.angle_alpha   90.00
_cell.angle_beta   90.00
_cell.angle_gamma   90.00
#
_symmetry.space_group_name_H-M   'P 1'
#
loop_
_entity.id
_entity.type
_entity.pdbx_description
1 polymer ?
#
loop_
_entity_poly.entity_id
_entity_poly.type
_entity_poly.pdbx_seq_one_letter_code
_entity_poly.pdbx_strand_id
1 'polypeptide(L)'
;DLLVKAAMAAPTAVNKQPWAFVVVDDRKVLDKLAAELPYAKMTAQAPLAIVVCGDLSKALNGETDRYWMLDCSAASENLLLAAESMGLGAVWTAVYPENDRIAKVRSVLSLPDHIIPFNLIPVGYPQHREEAKDKFKTENIHYNKW
;
A
#
# COMPACT_ATOMS: atom_id res chain seq x y z
N ASP A 1 -12.58 -7.24 -3.45
CA ASP A 1 -13.12 -6.12 -4.23
C ASP A 1 -13.36 -4.86 -3.39
N LEU A 2 -13.99 -4.95 -2.19
CA LEU A 2 -14.34 -3.76 -1.39
C LEU A 2 -13.11 -2.94 -0.99
N LEU A 3 -12.02 -3.57 -0.58
CA LEU A 3 -10.78 -2.90 -0.21
C LEU A 3 -10.16 -2.13 -1.39
N VAL A 4 -10.16 -2.74 -2.58
CA VAL A 4 -9.65 -2.08 -3.79
C VAL A 4 -10.56 -0.93 -4.24
N LYS A 5 -11.89 -1.09 -4.09
CA LYS A 5 -12.85 0.01 -4.33
C LYS A 5 -12.61 1.19 -3.38
N ALA A 6 -12.37 0.92 -2.10
CA ALA A 6 -12.04 1.95 -1.13
C ALA A 6 -10.71 2.66 -1.49
N ALA A 7 -9.68 1.89 -1.87
CA ALA A 7 -8.42 2.43 -2.33
C ALA A 7 -8.60 3.37 -3.54
N MET A 8 -9.36 2.93 -4.55
CA MET A 8 -9.64 3.71 -5.77
C MET A 8 -10.53 4.94 -5.52
N ALA A 9 -11.18 5.06 -4.37
CA ALA A 9 -11.94 6.25 -3.98
C ALA A 9 -11.05 7.39 -3.47
N ALA A 10 -9.75 7.17 -3.30
CA ALA A 10 -8.82 8.20 -2.87
C ALA A 10 -8.71 9.35 -3.89
N PRO A 11 -8.48 10.59 -3.44
CA PRO A 11 -8.17 11.70 -4.34
C PRO A 11 -6.81 11.49 -5.00
N THR A 12 -6.62 12.04 -6.19
CA THR A 12 -5.33 12.07 -6.88
C THR A 12 -5.04 13.44 -7.47
N ALA A 13 -3.77 13.74 -7.68
CA ALA A 13 -3.36 14.96 -8.34
C ALA A 13 -4.01 15.06 -9.72
N VAL A 14 -4.79 16.13 -9.94
CA VAL A 14 -5.53 16.41 -11.19
C VAL A 14 -6.39 15.21 -11.66
N ASN A 15 -6.84 14.38 -10.72
CA ASN A 15 -7.62 13.15 -10.98
C ASN A 15 -6.95 12.18 -11.97
N LYS A 16 -5.63 12.08 -11.93
CA LYS A 16 -4.85 11.19 -12.83
C LYS A 16 -4.99 9.72 -12.52
N GLN A 17 -5.30 9.36 -11.27
CA GLN A 17 -5.45 7.97 -10.82
C GLN A 17 -4.25 7.08 -11.22
N PRO A 18 -3.01 7.51 -10.89
CA PRO A 18 -1.79 6.86 -11.35
C PRO A 18 -1.44 5.67 -10.46
N TRP A 19 -2.40 4.79 -10.23
CA TRP A 19 -2.24 3.57 -9.45
C TRP A 19 -2.62 2.34 -10.24
N ALA A 20 -2.04 1.23 -9.83
CA ALA A 20 -2.45 -0.11 -10.15
C ALA A 20 -2.43 -0.97 -8.87
N PHE A 21 -3.21 -2.02 -8.85
CA PHE A 21 -3.30 -2.92 -7.70
C PHE A 21 -3.08 -4.35 -8.16
N VAL A 22 -2.19 -5.08 -7.48
CA VAL A 22 -2.03 -6.52 -7.68
C VAL A 22 -2.58 -7.22 -6.46
N VAL A 23 -3.67 -7.95 -6.62
CA VAL A 23 -4.24 -8.79 -5.57
C VAL A 23 -3.61 -10.17 -5.68
N VAL A 24 -2.98 -10.62 -4.60
CA VAL A 24 -2.26 -11.90 -4.53
C VAL A 24 -2.97 -12.78 -3.50
N ASP A 25 -3.53 -13.91 -3.95
CA ASP A 25 -4.15 -14.95 -3.13
C ASP A 25 -3.52 -16.34 -3.37
N ASP A 26 -2.61 -16.45 -4.34
CA ASP A 26 -1.82 -17.67 -4.54
C ASP A 26 -0.81 -17.84 -3.40
N ARG A 27 -0.91 -18.96 -2.67
CA ARG A 27 -0.06 -19.27 -1.53
C ARG A 27 1.43 -19.21 -1.85
N LYS A 28 1.83 -19.76 -3.02
CA LYS A 28 3.25 -19.80 -3.41
C LYS A 28 3.81 -18.41 -3.67
N VAL A 29 3.00 -17.53 -4.24
CA VAL A 29 3.39 -16.13 -4.49
C VAL A 29 3.47 -15.36 -3.18
N LEU A 30 2.51 -15.54 -2.26
CA LEU A 30 2.52 -14.96 -0.93
C LEU A 30 3.76 -15.38 -0.13
N ASP A 31 4.09 -16.68 -0.14
CA ASP A 31 5.26 -17.22 0.54
C ASP A 31 6.56 -16.65 -0.03
N LYS A 32 6.64 -16.50 -1.36
CA LYS A 32 7.80 -15.92 -2.02
C LYS A 32 7.97 -14.43 -1.67
N LEU A 33 6.89 -13.64 -1.67
CA LEU A 33 6.92 -12.24 -1.24
C LEU A 33 7.36 -12.11 0.23
N ALA A 34 6.86 -12.99 1.11
CA ALA A 34 7.25 -13.02 2.52
C ALA A 34 8.74 -13.38 2.70
N ALA A 35 9.28 -14.27 1.86
CA ALA A 35 10.69 -14.66 1.91
C ALA A 35 11.62 -13.52 1.47
N GLU A 36 11.24 -12.80 0.41
CA GLU A 36 12.06 -11.74 -0.20
C GLU A 36 12.04 -10.42 0.58
N LEU A 37 10.97 -10.11 1.31
CA LEU A 37 10.79 -8.82 1.97
C LEU A 37 11.05 -8.91 3.48
N PRO A 38 11.98 -8.11 4.03
CA PRO A 38 12.43 -8.25 5.42
C PRO A 38 11.33 -7.95 6.46
N TYR A 39 10.41 -7.04 6.12
CA TYR A 39 9.36 -6.57 7.03
C TYR A 39 7.95 -7.07 6.68
N ALA A 40 7.84 -8.06 5.77
CA ALA A 40 6.56 -8.59 5.31
C ALA A 40 6.38 -10.10 5.63
N LYS A 41 7.04 -10.60 6.67
CA LYS A 41 7.00 -12.03 7.05
C LYS A 41 5.58 -12.54 7.34
N MET A 42 4.69 -11.68 7.86
CA MET A 42 3.30 -12.02 8.12
C MET A 42 2.51 -12.36 6.83
N THR A 43 2.99 -11.96 5.66
CA THR A 43 2.39 -12.33 4.37
C THR A 43 2.31 -13.84 4.18
N ALA A 44 3.25 -14.62 4.76
CA ALA A 44 3.22 -16.07 4.76
C ALA A 44 2.01 -16.67 5.52
N GLN A 45 1.39 -15.89 6.42
CA GLN A 45 0.22 -16.33 7.19
C GLN A 45 -1.08 -15.71 6.69
N ALA A 46 -0.99 -14.62 5.93
CA ALA A 46 -2.15 -13.91 5.40
C ALA A 46 -2.80 -14.72 4.26
N PRO A 47 -4.14 -14.75 4.17
CA PRO A 47 -4.85 -15.41 3.06
C PRO A 47 -4.71 -14.64 1.74
N LEU A 48 -4.44 -13.32 1.80
CA LEU A 48 -4.19 -12.49 0.63
C LEU A 48 -3.28 -11.31 0.97
N ALA A 49 -2.70 -10.72 -0.06
CA ALA A 49 -2.01 -9.44 0.02
C ALA A 49 -2.41 -8.55 -1.17
N ILE A 50 -2.36 -7.24 -0.97
CA ILE A 50 -2.58 -6.26 -2.03
C ILE A 50 -1.30 -5.45 -2.18
N VAL A 51 -0.74 -5.45 -3.39
CA VAL A 51 0.40 -4.59 -3.73
C VAL A 51 -0.16 -3.35 -4.41
N VAL A 52 0.00 -2.20 -3.77
CA VAL A 52 -0.32 -0.91 -4.37
C VAL A 52 0.89 -0.49 -5.21
N CYS A 53 0.64 -0.13 -6.45
CA CYS A 53 1.67 0.25 -7.40
C CYS A 53 1.38 1.63 -7.99
N GLY A 54 2.42 2.41 -8.25
CA GLY A 54 2.34 3.57 -9.12
C GLY A 54 2.41 3.15 -10.59
N ASP A 55 1.50 3.67 -11.40
CA ASP A 55 1.52 3.55 -12.86
C ASP A 55 2.09 4.85 -13.46
N LEU A 56 3.38 4.83 -13.77
CA LEU A 56 4.07 6.02 -14.26
C LEU A 56 3.59 6.47 -15.64
N SER A 57 2.91 5.60 -16.40
CA SER A 57 2.30 5.99 -17.68
C SER A 57 1.13 6.96 -17.53
N LYS A 58 0.50 6.98 -16.33
CA LYS A 58 -0.62 7.87 -15.97
C LYS A 58 -0.19 9.04 -15.07
N ALA A 59 0.98 8.94 -14.44
CA ALA A 59 1.48 9.97 -13.53
C ALA A 59 1.69 11.33 -14.24
N LEU A 60 1.73 12.39 -13.45
CA LEU A 60 2.15 13.70 -13.96
C LEU A 60 3.64 13.66 -14.27
N ASN A 61 4.05 14.35 -15.32
CA ASN A 61 5.44 14.43 -15.78
C ASN A 61 6.14 15.69 -15.25
N GLY A 62 7.48 15.68 -15.26
CA GLY A 62 8.32 16.81 -14.90
C GLY A 62 8.48 16.98 -13.39
N GLU A 63 8.53 18.20 -12.89
CA GLU A 63 8.72 18.50 -11.45
C GLU A 63 7.62 17.93 -10.55
N THR A 64 6.48 17.60 -11.14
CA THR A 64 5.31 17.04 -10.46
C THR A 64 5.23 15.52 -10.51
N ASP A 65 6.25 14.84 -11.02
CA ASP A 65 6.29 13.37 -11.17
C ASP A 65 6.18 12.60 -9.86
N ARG A 66 6.37 13.28 -8.73
CA ARG A 66 6.31 12.70 -7.38
C ARG A 66 4.90 12.57 -6.80
N TYR A 67 3.90 13.17 -7.41
CA TYR A 67 2.52 13.12 -6.89
C TYR A 67 1.94 11.71 -6.83
N TRP A 68 2.36 10.81 -7.73
CA TRP A 68 1.90 9.42 -7.71
C TRP A 68 2.15 8.72 -6.36
N MET A 69 3.22 9.09 -5.65
CA MET A 69 3.51 8.53 -4.32
C MET A 69 2.48 8.99 -3.28
N LEU A 70 2.08 10.26 -3.34
CA LEU A 70 1.03 10.80 -2.48
C LEU A 70 -0.32 10.16 -2.80
N ASP A 71 -0.61 10.00 -4.09
CA ASP A 71 -1.83 9.35 -4.59
C ASP A 71 -1.90 7.89 -4.12
N CYS A 72 -0.81 7.13 -4.27
CA CYS A 72 -0.70 5.75 -3.77
C CYS A 72 -0.77 5.68 -2.24
N SER A 73 -0.24 6.68 -1.52
CA SER A 73 -0.35 6.77 -0.07
C SER A 73 -1.79 6.95 0.37
N ALA A 74 -2.53 7.87 -0.27
CA ALA A 74 -3.95 8.09 0.02
C ALA A 74 -4.79 6.84 -0.27
N ALA A 75 -4.52 6.15 -1.39
CA ALA A 75 -5.18 4.89 -1.72
C ALA A 75 -4.89 3.79 -0.69
N SER A 76 -3.64 3.70 -0.23
CA SER A 76 -3.23 2.72 0.79
C SER A 76 -3.91 2.98 2.13
N GLU A 77 -4.01 4.24 2.56
CA GLU A 77 -4.70 4.60 3.80
C GLU A 77 -6.19 4.27 3.75
N ASN A 78 -6.87 4.58 2.64
CA ASN A 78 -8.26 4.20 2.44
C ASN A 78 -8.45 2.68 2.52
N LEU A 79 -7.50 1.90 1.97
CA LEU A 79 -7.54 0.44 2.05
C LEU A 79 -7.41 -0.05 3.50
N LEU A 80 -6.48 0.53 4.27
CA LEU A 80 -6.26 0.17 5.68
C LEU A 80 -7.49 0.51 6.54
N LEU A 81 -8.08 1.68 6.36
CA LEU A 81 -9.28 2.10 7.07
C LEU A 81 -10.49 1.20 6.72
N ALA A 82 -10.62 0.85 5.44
CA ALA A 82 -11.66 -0.08 5.01
C ALA A 82 -11.46 -1.49 5.62
N ALA A 83 -10.22 -1.99 5.67
CA ALA A 83 -9.91 -3.27 6.30
C ALA A 83 -10.30 -3.25 7.78
N GLU A 84 -9.92 -2.21 8.53
CA GLU A 84 -10.28 -2.05 9.95
C GLU A 84 -11.80 -2.01 10.13
N SER A 85 -12.53 -1.25 9.31
CA SER A 85 -14.00 -1.15 9.37
C SER A 85 -14.71 -2.49 9.15
N MET A 86 -14.06 -3.40 8.41
CA MET A 86 -14.55 -4.76 8.12
C MET A 86 -14.10 -5.79 9.17
N GLY A 87 -13.37 -5.38 10.20
CA GLY A 87 -12.80 -6.26 11.21
C GLY A 87 -11.61 -7.09 10.72
N LEU A 88 -10.99 -6.69 9.62
CA LEU A 88 -9.78 -7.31 9.08
C LEU A 88 -8.52 -6.66 9.67
N GLY A 89 -7.45 -7.43 9.77
CA GLY A 89 -6.10 -6.93 10.01
C GLY A 89 -5.40 -6.65 8.70
N ALA A 90 -4.74 -5.51 8.61
CA ALA A 90 -3.90 -5.14 7.47
C ALA A 90 -2.74 -4.27 7.94
N VAL A 91 -1.61 -4.33 7.25
CA VAL A 91 -0.45 -3.53 7.61
C VAL A 91 0.29 -3.06 6.37
N TRP A 92 0.69 -1.80 6.37
CA TRP A 92 1.54 -1.22 5.34
C TRP A 92 2.98 -1.72 5.51
N THR A 93 3.48 -2.50 4.56
CA THR A 93 4.89 -2.85 4.46
C THR A 93 5.52 -2.13 3.27
N ALA A 94 6.48 -1.25 3.55
CA ALA A 94 7.07 -0.39 2.53
C ALA A 94 7.93 -1.19 1.54
N VAL A 95 7.70 -0.99 0.25
CA VAL A 95 8.53 -1.46 -0.85
C VAL A 95 9.32 -0.28 -1.43
N TYR A 96 8.64 0.77 -1.87
CA TYR A 96 9.25 2.03 -2.29
C TYR A 96 9.68 2.84 -1.05
N PRO A 97 10.84 3.57 -1.07
CA PRO A 97 11.71 3.83 -2.22
C PRO A 97 12.92 2.86 -2.35
N GLU A 98 12.91 1.72 -1.70
CA GLU A 98 14.04 0.81 -1.60
C GLU A 98 14.22 0.00 -2.90
N ASN A 99 15.26 0.32 -3.68
CA ASN A 99 15.51 -0.31 -4.99
C ASN A 99 15.58 -1.84 -4.93
N ASP A 100 16.21 -2.41 -3.90
CA ASP A 100 16.29 -3.86 -3.70
C ASP A 100 14.90 -4.49 -3.53
N ARG A 101 14.03 -3.87 -2.72
CA ARG A 101 12.65 -4.33 -2.50
C ARG A 101 11.80 -4.20 -3.76
N ILE A 102 11.94 -3.07 -4.47
CA ILE A 102 11.26 -2.84 -5.75
C ILE A 102 11.63 -3.93 -6.75
N ALA A 103 12.93 -4.23 -6.89
CA ALA A 103 13.41 -5.26 -7.81
C ALA A 103 12.87 -6.66 -7.46
N LYS A 104 12.84 -7.02 -6.17
CA LYS A 104 12.30 -8.30 -5.68
C LYS A 104 10.81 -8.43 -5.97
N VAL A 105 10.00 -7.43 -5.60
CA VAL A 105 8.55 -7.46 -5.86
C VAL A 105 8.27 -7.49 -7.35
N ARG A 106 8.97 -6.68 -8.14
CA ARG A 106 8.87 -6.68 -9.60
C ARG A 106 9.14 -8.07 -10.18
N SER A 107 10.22 -8.72 -9.74
CA SER A 107 10.57 -10.07 -10.20
C SER A 107 9.53 -11.10 -9.83
N VAL A 108 9.03 -11.07 -8.58
CA VAL A 108 8.02 -12.04 -8.09
C VAL A 108 6.71 -11.92 -8.85
N LEU A 109 6.29 -10.67 -9.14
CA LEU A 109 4.98 -10.37 -9.75
C LEU A 109 5.05 -10.11 -11.26
N SER A 110 6.24 -10.18 -11.86
CA SER A 110 6.46 -9.90 -13.30
C SER A 110 5.92 -8.53 -13.72
N LEU A 111 6.15 -7.50 -12.89
CA LEU A 111 5.66 -6.16 -13.15
C LEU A 111 6.42 -5.51 -14.32
N PRO A 112 5.73 -4.83 -15.25
CA PRO A 112 6.38 -4.09 -16.32
C PRO A 112 7.09 -2.84 -15.77
N ASP A 113 8.02 -2.27 -16.57
CA ASP A 113 8.92 -1.21 -16.09
C ASP A 113 8.23 0.06 -15.62
N HIS A 114 7.10 0.43 -16.23
CA HIS A 114 6.33 1.60 -15.87
C HIS A 114 5.47 1.42 -14.60
N ILE A 115 5.39 0.20 -14.06
CA ILE A 115 4.67 -0.11 -12.82
C ILE A 115 5.68 -0.21 -11.68
N ILE A 116 5.57 0.68 -10.71
CA ILE A 116 6.46 0.74 -9.55
C ILE A 116 5.71 0.23 -8.31
N PRO A 117 6.10 -0.90 -7.70
CA PRO A 117 5.49 -1.37 -6.47
C PRO A 117 5.80 -0.38 -5.34
N PHE A 118 4.73 0.15 -4.73
CA PHE A 118 4.82 1.16 -3.70
C PHE A 118 4.84 0.56 -2.29
N ASN A 119 3.89 -0.30 -2.01
CA ASN A 119 3.84 -1.08 -0.76
C ASN A 119 3.19 -2.44 -0.99
N LEU A 120 3.37 -3.34 -0.01
CA LEU A 120 2.67 -4.61 0.09
C LEU A 120 1.82 -4.56 1.36
N ILE A 121 0.54 -4.86 1.24
CA ILE A 121 -0.42 -4.88 2.33
C ILE A 121 -0.99 -6.29 2.47
N PRO A 122 -0.43 -7.14 3.36
CA PRO A 122 -1.07 -8.40 3.73
C PRO A 122 -2.36 -8.12 4.49
N VAL A 123 -3.40 -8.91 4.20
CA VAL A 123 -4.75 -8.76 4.77
C VAL A 123 -5.26 -10.11 5.25
N GLY A 124 -5.86 -10.13 6.42
CA GLY A 124 -6.47 -11.34 6.99
C GLY A 124 -7.26 -11.04 8.25
N TYR A 125 -7.87 -12.07 8.84
CA TYR A 125 -8.46 -11.93 10.18
C TYR A 125 -7.36 -11.94 11.23
N PRO A 126 -7.26 -10.90 12.09
CA PRO A 126 -6.22 -10.86 13.11
C PRO A 126 -6.49 -11.91 14.20
N GLN A 127 -5.44 -12.61 14.65
CA GLN A 127 -5.53 -13.55 15.78
C GLN A 127 -5.80 -12.82 17.10
N HIS A 128 -5.23 -11.63 17.25
CA HIS A 128 -5.42 -10.76 18.40
C HIS A 128 -5.66 -9.34 17.89
N ARG A 129 -6.60 -8.64 18.50
CA ARG A 129 -6.78 -7.20 18.29
C ARG A 129 -6.01 -6.45 19.35
N GLU A 130 -5.09 -5.61 18.91
CA GLU A 130 -4.44 -4.64 19.79
C GLU A 130 -5.39 -3.46 20.04
N GLU A 131 -5.32 -2.87 21.21
CA GLU A 131 -5.99 -1.61 21.48
C GLU A 131 -5.40 -0.48 20.64
N ALA A 132 -6.26 0.43 20.19
CA ALA A 132 -5.82 1.60 19.45
C ALA A 132 -4.90 2.45 20.31
N LYS A 133 -3.71 2.77 19.81
CA LYS A 133 -2.77 3.67 20.50
C LYS A 133 -3.25 5.10 20.36
N ASP A 134 -3.41 5.81 21.47
CA ASP A 134 -3.63 7.24 21.44
C ASP A 134 -2.37 7.95 20.94
N LYS A 135 -2.49 8.53 19.75
CA LYS A 135 -1.41 9.29 19.08
C LYS A 135 -1.75 10.78 18.97
N PHE A 136 -2.87 11.20 19.61
CA PHE A 136 -3.27 12.60 19.59
C PHE A 136 -2.27 13.44 20.38
N LYS A 137 -1.78 14.50 19.76
CA LYS A 137 -0.82 15.43 20.34
C LYS A 137 -1.22 16.86 20.02
N THR A 138 -1.60 17.60 21.05
CA THR A 138 -2.04 19.00 20.91
C THR A 138 -0.94 19.91 20.38
N GLU A 139 0.32 19.60 20.69
CA GLU A 139 1.50 20.35 20.21
C GLU A 139 1.69 20.29 18.69
N ASN A 140 1.03 19.35 18.00
CA ASN A 140 1.04 19.27 16.54
C ASN A 140 -0.08 20.08 15.87
N ILE A 141 -0.89 20.81 16.65
CA ILE A 141 -2.05 21.53 16.17
C ILE A 141 -1.80 23.03 16.34
N HIS A 142 -1.75 23.76 15.22
CA HIS A 142 -1.58 25.18 15.21
C HIS A 142 -2.79 25.84 14.55
N TYR A 143 -3.34 26.89 15.19
CA TYR A 143 -4.53 27.59 14.71
C TYR A 143 -4.11 28.90 14.03
N ASN A 144 -4.51 29.07 12.76
CA ASN A 144 -4.30 30.24 11.92
C ASN A 144 -2.83 30.52 11.53
N LYS A 145 -1.89 30.30 12.39
CA LYS A 145 -0.45 30.48 12.17
C LYS A 145 0.32 29.35 12.86
N TRP A 146 1.54 29.12 12.38
CA TRP A 146 2.50 28.25 13.06
C TRP A 146 2.91 28.85 14.40
#